data_b44511c65ad3457d84029efcdf953cc2
#
_entry.id   b44511c65ad3457d84029efcdf953cc2
#
_cell.length_a   1.000
_cell.length_b   1.000
_cell.length_c   1.000
_cell.angle_alpha   90.00
_cell.angle_beta   90.00
_cell.angle_gamma   90.00
#
_symmetry.space_group_name_H-M   'P 1'
#
loop_
_entity.id
_entity.type
_entity.pdbx_description
1 polymer ?
#
loop_
_entity_poly.entity_id
_entity_poly.type
_entity_poly.pdbx_seq_one_letter_code
_entity_poly.pdbx_strand_id
1 'polypeptide(L)'
;CMIFKDDPEITMFDLNKKNVGGADVYGLLPDDDVHLNGWFSDYILIRGGSFGSTFFNVSDLDLDSRILIEPCAVLVHAVERAKTTGILRFNSRVVVQGCGPIGLICIAILKTMGVQNICAVDGEQKRLDFAKKMGAKMTVNFKDHKGIEALAGAVKDAFGGHLADFAFQCTGSPVAHANIYKFIRNGGGLCELGFFINGGDATINPHFDICSKEITIVGSWVYTLRDYVTTFDFLKSAKEIGLPMSELITDK
;
A
#
# COMPACT_ATOMS: atom_id res chain seq x y z
N CYS A 1 -1.05 -16.87 4.75
CA CYS A 1 -2.48 -16.64 4.44
C CYS A 1 -3.23 -16.33 5.71
N MET A 2 -3.92 -15.22 5.72
CA MET A 2 -4.80 -14.84 6.82
C MET A 2 -6.20 -15.37 6.52
N ILE A 3 -6.79 -16.05 7.48
CA ILE A 3 -8.18 -16.49 7.42
C ILE A 3 -8.99 -15.51 8.26
N PHE A 4 -9.66 -14.57 7.62
CA PHE A 4 -10.64 -13.72 8.30
C PHE A 4 -12.01 -14.40 8.24
N LYS A 5 -12.78 -14.37 9.32
CA LYS A 5 -14.22 -14.52 9.20
C LYS A 5 -14.78 -13.37 8.40
N ASP A 6 -15.94 -13.58 7.77
CA ASP A 6 -16.65 -12.59 6.93
C ASP A 6 -17.14 -11.35 7.70
N ASP A 7 -16.42 -10.94 8.73
CA ASP A 7 -16.69 -9.72 9.47
C ASP A 7 -15.80 -8.61 8.94
N PRO A 8 -16.36 -7.60 8.24
CA PRO A 8 -15.60 -6.50 7.68
C PRO A 8 -15.01 -5.56 8.76
N GLU A 9 -15.41 -5.73 10.01
CA GLU A 9 -14.91 -4.92 11.14
C GLU A 9 -13.73 -5.55 11.86
N ILE A 10 -13.41 -6.83 11.60
CA ILE A 10 -12.23 -7.47 12.18
C ILE A 10 -10.97 -6.95 11.52
N THR A 11 -10.11 -6.33 12.31
CA THR A 11 -8.78 -5.85 11.89
C THR A 11 -7.69 -6.80 12.35
N MET A 12 -6.48 -6.71 11.76
CA MET A 12 -5.29 -7.41 12.26
C MET A 12 -4.98 -7.11 13.75
N PHE A 13 -5.40 -5.96 14.22
CA PHE A 13 -5.24 -5.58 15.63
C PHE A 13 -6.05 -6.50 16.55
N ASP A 14 -7.21 -6.94 16.08
CA ASP A 14 -8.08 -7.86 16.81
C ASP A 14 -7.54 -9.28 16.82
N LEU A 15 -6.68 -9.66 15.87
CA LEU A 15 -6.02 -10.96 15.82
C LEU A 15 -5.02 -11.18 16.96
N ASN A 16 -4.47 -10.12 17.53
CA ASN A 16 -3.55 -10.18 18.65
C ASN A 16 -4.25 -10.32 20.00
N LYS A 17 -5.59 -10.30 20.02
CA LYS A 17 -6.36 -10.54 21.24
C LYS A 17 -6.79 -12.00 21.30
N LYS A 18 -6.42 -12.69 22.37
CA LYS A 18 -6.97 -14.01 22.69
C LYS A 18 -8.50 -13.96 22.55
N ASN A 19 -9.05 -14.85 21.74
CA ASN A 19 -10.51 -15.06 21.57
C ASN A 19 -11.28 -14.08 20.68
N VAL A 20 -10.68 -13.37 19.77
CA VAL A 20 -11.46 -12.77 18.70
C VAL A 20 -11.79 -13.86 17.68
N GLY A 21 -13.01 -14.37 17.80
CA GLY A 21 -13.49 -15.60 17.18
C GLY A 21 -13.18 -15.77 15.72
N GLY A 22 -12.07 -16.35 15.38
CA GLY A 22 -11.85 -17.04 14.14
C GLY A 22 -10.95 -16.43 13.11
N ALA A 23 -10.00 -15.59 13.47
CA ALA A 23 -8.93 -15.25 12.59
C ALA A 23 -7.63 -15.92 13.04
N ASP A 24 -7.25 -16.98 12.37
CA ASP A 24 -6.02 -17.70 12.60
C ASP A 24 -5.00 -17.30 11.54
N VAL A 25 -3.79 -16.94 11.98
CA VAL A 25 -2.71 -16.53 11.07
C VAL A 25 -1.59 -17.54 11.13
N TYR A 26 -1.34 -18.21 10.01
CA TYR A 26 -0.28 -19.21 9.91
C TYR A 26 1.10 -18.56 10.02
N GLY A 27 1.88 -19.03 10.99
CA GLY A 27 3.27 -18.63 11.19
C GLY A 27 3.50 -17.24 11.82
N LEU A 28 2.45 -16.52 12.23
CA LEU A 28 2.60 -15.17 12.80
C LEU A 28 2.22 -15.07 14.28
N LEU A 29 1.33 -15.91 14.78
CA LEU A 29 0.89 -15.84 16.16
C LEU A 29 1.76 -16.73 17.05
N PRO A 30 2.18 -16.23 18.23
CA PRO A 30 2.79 -17.06 19.23
C PRO A 30 1.79 -18.11 19.72
N ASP A 31 2.35 -19.22 20.07
CA ASP A 31 1.68 -20.41 20.49
C ASP A 31 0.93 -20.22 21.81
N ASP A 32 -0.39 -20.34 21.80
CA ASP A 32 -1.13 -20.47 23.04
C ASP A 32 -1.94 -21.78 23.10
N ASP A 33 -2.84 -22.04 22.17
CA ASP A 33 -3.65 -23.26 22.14
C ASP A 33 -3.87 -23.79 20.72
N VAL A 34 -3.55 -23.00 19.70
CA VAL A 34 -3.69 -23.36 18.29
C VAL A 34 -2.44 -22.92 17.54
N HIS A 35 -1.41 -23.73 17.59
CA HIS A 35 -0.22 -23.47 16.80
C HIS A 35 -0.47 -23.75 15.32
N LEU A 36 -0.35 -22.72 14.51
CA LEU A 36 -0.40 -22.83 13.05
C LEU A 36 1.01 -22.62 12.51
N ASN A 37 1.62 -23.70 12.04
CA ASN A 37 2.93 -23.64 11.40
C ASN A 37 2.91 -22.75 10.16
N GLY A 38 4.06 -22.16 9.83
CA GLY A 38 4.22 -21.42 8.56
C GLY A 38 4.20 -22.34 7.35
N TRP A 39 4.24 -21.73 6.16
CA TRP A 39 4.09 -22.42 4.86
C TRP A 39 5.40 -23.01 4.31
N PHE A 40 6.54 -22.81 4.97
CA PHE A 40 7.82 -23.44 4.58
C PHE A 40 7.87 -24.88 5.07
N SER A 41 7.05 -25.75 4.48
CA SER A 41 6.92 -27.15 4.82
C SER A 41 6.40 -27.96 3.62
N ASP A 42 6.69 -29.27 3.58
CA ASP A 42 6.16 -30.17 2.53
C ASP A 42 4.66 -30.36 2.63
N TYR A 43 4.12 -30.28 3.86
CA TYR A 43 2.70 -30.45 4.16
C TYR A 43 2.25 -29.42 5.19
N ILE A 44 1.04 -28.93 5.02
CA ILE A 44 0.38 -28.02 5.97
C ILE A 44 -1.04 -28.48 6.22
N LEU A 45 -1.45 -28.46 7.51
CA LEU A 45 -2.84 -28.69 7.89
C LEU A 45 -3.60 -27.37 7.83
N ILE A 46 -4.60 -27.31 6.97
CA ILE A 46 -5.48 -26.15 6.87
C ILE A 46 -6.81 -26.49 7.57
N ARG A 47 -7.13 -25.74 8.61
CA ARG A 47 -8.33 -25.92 9.42
C ARG A 47 -9.45 -25.05 8.90
N GLY A 48 -10.66 -25.61 8.81
CA GLY A 48 -11.86 -24.86 8.48
C GLY A 48 -11.86 -24.22 7.09
N GLY A 49 -11.00 -24.69 6.19
CA GLY A 49 -10.87 -24.14 4.85
C GLY A 49 -12.09 -24.42 3.99
N SER A 50 -12.52 -23.42 3.22
CA SER A 50 -13.56 -23.53 2.22
C SER A 50 -13.04 -23.06 0.87
N PHE A 51 -13.18 -23.90 -0.16
CA PHE A 51 -12.74 -23.52 -1.51
C PHE A 51 -13.55 -22.30 -2.02
N GLY A 52 -12.85 -21.32 -2.58
CA GLY A 52 -13.46 -20.07 -3.05
C GLY A 52 -13.62 -18.96 -2.01
N SER A 53 -13.47 -19.30 -0.71
CA SER A 53 -13.48 -18.30 0.36
C SER A 53 -12.14 -18.22 1.10
N THR A 54 -11.49 -19.35 1.34
CA THR A 54 -10.15 -19.44 1.99
C THR A 54 -9.08 -20.00 1.07
N PHE A 55 -9.49 -20.70 0.03
CA PHE A 55 -8.60 -21.24 -0.98
C PHE A 55 -8.97 -20.70 -2.34
N PHE A 56 -7.99 -20.23 -3.06
CA PHE A 56 -8.13 -19.72 -4.41
C PHE A 56 -7.27 -20.55 -5.36
N ASN A 57 -7.85 -20.97 -6.49
CA ASN A 57 -7.07 -21.51 -7.58
C ASN A 57 -6.42 -20.39 -8.35
N VAL A 58 -5.09 -20.36 -8.36
CA VAL A 58 -4.28 -19.34 -9.04
C VAL A 58 -3.43 -19.93 -10.16
N SER A 59 -3.85 -21.09 -10.70
CA SER A 59 -3.13 -21.78 -11.77
C SER A 59 -3.03 -20.99 -13.08
N ASP A 60 -3.90 -20.00 -13.27
CA ASP A 60 -3.93 -19.08 -14.40
C ASP A 60 -2.92 -17.92 -14.27
N LEU A 61 -2.32 -17.73 -13.08
CA LEU A 61 -1.23 -16.79 -12.87
C LEU A 61 0.12 -17.49 -13.06
N ASP A 62 1.08 -16.78 -13.67
CA ASP A 62 2.47 -17.24 -13.72
C ASP A 62 3.12 -17.22 -12.33
N LEU A 63 4.27 -17.89 -12.19
CA LEU A 63 4.94 -18.07 -10.90
C LEU A 63 5.33 -16.72 -10.25
N ASP A 64 5.87 -15.79 -11.03
CA ASP A 64 6.28 -14.47 -10.55
C ASP A 64 5.04 -13.69 -10.03
N SER A 65 3.91 -13.76 -10.73
CA SER A 65 2.65 -13.16 -10.28
C SER A 65 2.14 -13.79 -8.98
N ARG A 66 2.27 -15.12 -8.81
CA ARG A 66 1.82 -15.80 -7.58
C ARG A 66 2.58 -15.33 -6.34
N ILE A 67 3.89 -15.11 -6.44
CA ILE A 67 4.73 -14.61 -5.33
C ILE A 67 4.28 -13.20 -4.91
N LEU A 68 3.79 -12.40 -5.86
CA LEU A 68 3.37 -11.03 -5.63
C LEU A 68 1.93 -10.89 -5.09
N ILE A 69 1.16 -11.98 -5.00
CA ILE A 69 -0.25 -11.92 -4.56
C ILE A 69 -0.37 -11.22 -3.20
N GLU A 70 0.40 -11.66 -2.21
CA GLU A 70 0.29 -11.13 -0.85
C GLU A 70 0.60 -9.63 -0.77
N PRO A 71 1.79 -9.15 -1.20
CA PRO A 71 2.08 -7.72 -1.14
C PRO A 71 1.15 -6.89 -2.03
N CYS A 72 0.62 -7.43 -3.11
CA CYS A 72 -0.39 -6.74 -3.92
C CYS A 72 -1.72 -6.61 -3.19
N ALA A 73 -2.14 -7.63 -2.42
CA ALA A 73 -3.39 -7.58 -1.64
C ALA A 73 -3.35 -6.46 -0.59
N VAL A 74 -2.19 -6.22 0.05
CA VAL A 74 -1.99 -5.08 0.97
C VAL A 74 -2.31 -3.75 0.27
N LEU A 75 -1.80 -3.57 -0.94
CA LEU A 75 -1.98 -2.32 -1.67
C LEU A 75 -3.38 -2.20 -2.31
N VAL A 76 -3.97 -3.30 -2.75
CA VAL A 76 -5.38 -3.32 -3.19
C VAL A 76 -6.26 -2.85 -2.04
N HIS A 77 -6.08 -3.40 -0.83
CA HIS A 77 -6.82 -2.97 0.35
C HIS A 77 -6.65 -1.47 0.62
N ALA A 78 -5.41 -0.97 0.63
CA ALA A 78 -5.12 0.45 0.87
C ALA A 78 -5.79 1.36 -0.17
N VAL A 79 -5.76 0.98 -1.44
CA VAL A 79 -6.37 1.74 -2.52
C VAL A 79 -7.90 1.70 -2.44
N GLU A 80 -8.50 0.54 -2.13
CA GLU A 80 -9.96 0.44 -1.91
C GLU A 80 -10.41 1.33 -0.73
N ARG A 81 -9.66 1.35 0.38
CA ARG A 81 -9.92 2.28 1.48
C ARG A 81 -9.76 3.74 1.05
N ALA A 82 -8.74 4.07 0.26
CA ALA A 82 -8.55 5.43 -0.26
C ALA A 82 -9.73 5.86 -1.16
N LYS A 83 -10.28 4.96 -1.97
CA LYS A 83 -11.45 5.21 -2.84
C LYS A 83 -12.69 5.58 -2.04
N THR A 84 -12.89 5.01 -0.84
CA THR A 84 -14.06 5.34 0.00
C THR A 84 -14.13 6.80 0.40
N THR A 85 -13.01 7.52 0.36
CA THR A 85 -12.98 8.98 0.65
C THR A 85 -13.66 9.83 -0.42
N GLY A 86 -13.86 9.29 -1.63
CA GLY A 86 -14.34 10.05 -2.79
C GLY A 86 -13.35 11.06 -3.37
N ILE A 87 -12.16 11.20 -2.77
CA ILE A 87 -11.11 12.14 -3.19
C ILE A 87 -10.22 11.52 -4.26
N LEU A 88 -9.85 10.23 -4.10
CA LEU A 88 -9.06 9.50 -5.07
C LEU A 88 -9.89 9.16 -6.32
N ARG A 89 -9.51 9.74 -7.45
CA ARG A 89 -10.17 9.56 -8.75
C ARG A 89 -9.13 9.36 -9.85
N PHE A 90 -9.53 8.90 -11.04
CA PHE A 90 -8.62 8.65 -12.18
C PHE A 90 -7.81 9.90 -12.60
N ASN A 91 -8.36 11.11 -12.44
CA ASN A 91 -7.72 12.37 -12.77
C ASN A 91 -6.99 13.05 -11.61
N SER A 92 -6.95 12.42 -10.43
CA SER A 92 -6.27 12.95 -9.25
C SER A 92 -4.75 13.05 -9.47
N ARG A 93 -4.16 14.07 -8.87
CA ARG A 93 -2.72 14.19 -8.66
C ARG A 93 -2.39 13.40 -7.39
N VAL A 94 -1.59 12.35 -7.55
CA VAL A 94 -1.31 11.42 -6.46
C VAL A 94 0.18 11.39 -6.16
N VAL A 95 0.53 11.61 -4.90
CA VAL A 95 1.89 11.38 -4.39
C VAL A 95 1.97 9.97 -3.82
N VAL A 96 3.00 9.23 -4.19
CA VAL A 96 3.42 8.00 -3.51
C VAL A 96 4.77 8.25 -2.88
N GLN A 97 4.80 8.31 -1.55
CA GLN A 97 6.02 8.55 -0.78
C GLN A 97 6.61 7.22 -0.29
N GLY A 98 7.84 6.96 -0.75
CA GLY A 98 8.51 5.68 -0.59
C GLY A 98 8.32 4.78 -1.82
N CYS A 99 9.43 4.44 -2.49
CA CYS A 99 9.47 3.58 -3.67
C CYS A 99 10.15 2.23 -3.37
N GLY A 100 9.91 1.69 -2.17
CA GLY A 100 10.14 0.28 -1.87
C GLY A 100 9.12 -0.61 -2.60
N PRO A 101 9.15 -1.93 -2.40
CA PRO A 101 8.21 -2.85 -3.05
C PRO A 101 6.75 -2.40 -2.91
N ILE A 102 6.35 -1.98 -1.72
CA ILE A 102 5.00 -1.51 -1.39
C ILE A 102 4.62 -0.27 -2.23
N GLY A 103 5.47 0.77 -2.24
CA GLY A 103 5.18 1.98 -3.02
C GLY A 103 5.19 1.74 -4.53
N LEU A 104 6.05 0.87 -5.03
CA LEU A 104 6.09 0.48 -6.44
C LEU A 104 4.82 -0.25 -6.88
N ILE A 105 4.31 -1.17 -6.05
CA ILE A 105 3.04 -1.84 -6.30
C ILE A 105 1.88 -0.83 -6.23
N CYS A 106 1.90 0.12 -5.27
CA CYS A 106 0.91 1.19 -5.22
C CYS A 106 0.85 1.97 -6.54
N ILE A 107 2.00 2.38 -7.07
CA ILE A 107 2.10 3.07 -8.37
C ILE A 107 1.49 2.22 -9.50
N ALA A 108 1.80 0.93 -9.53
CA ALA A 108 1.28 0.01 -10.55
C ALA A 108 -0.26 -0.12 -10.48
N ILE A 109 -0.83 -0.26 -9.28
CA ILE A 109 -2.28 -0.33 -9.09
C ILE A 109 -2.93 0.99 -9.54
N LEU A 110 -2.42 2.13 -9.10
CA LEU A 110 -2.92 3.44 -9.51
C LEU A 110 -2.86 3.61 -11.03
N LYS A 111 -1.77 3.17 -11.67
CA LYS A 111 -1.61 3.21 -13.13
C LYS A 111 -2.64 2.32 -13.84
N THR A 112 -2.85 1.11 -13.35
CA THR A 112 -3.85 0.17 -13.88
C THR A 112 -5.28 0.72 -13.74
N MET A 113 -5.57 1.46 -12.67
CA MET A 113 -6.84 2.17 -12.46
C MET A 113 -7.02 3.40 -13.37
N GLY A 114 -6.02 3.76 -14.18
CA GLY A 114 -6.08 4.90 -15.09
C GLY A 114 -5.61 6.22 -14.48
N VAL A 115 -5.06 6.26 -13.26
CA VAL A 115 -4.49 7.48 -12.68
C VAL A 115 -3.24 7.88 -13.47
N GLN A 116 -3.26 9.10 -14.04
CA GLN A 116 -2.19 9.57 -14.94
C GLN A 116 -1.17 10.46 -14.23
N ASN A 117 -1.55 11.15 -13.16
CA ASN A 117 -0.70 12.15 -12.51
C ASN A 117 -0.15 11.60 -11.21
N ILE A 118 0.79 10.64 -11.31
CA ILE A 118 1.45 10.00 -10.17
C ILE A 118 2.85 10.59 -10.04
N CYS A 119 3.17 11.14 -8.87
CA CYS A 119 4.49 11.60 -8.48
C CYS A 119 5.06 10.68 -7.41
N ALA A 120 6.17 10.04 -7.69
CA ALA A 120 6.89 9.18 -6.75
C ALA A 120 7.97 9.98 -6.01
N VAL A 121 8.04 9.85 -4.70
CA VAL A 121 9.03 10.52 -3.84
C VAL A 121 9.87 9.48 -3.10
N ASP A 122 11.18 9.47 -3.33
CA ASP A 122 12.14 8.58 -2.65
C ASP A 122 13.53 9.24 -2.61
N GLY A 123 14.48 8.68 -1.87
CA GLY A 123 15.88 9.13 -1.85
C GLY A 123 16.83 8.29 -2.69
N GLU A 124 16.37 7.20 -3.28
CA GLU A 124 17.19 6.30 -4.07
C GLU A 124 16.85 6.39 -5.56
N GLN A 125 17.78 6.90 -6.36
CA GLN A 125 17.54 7.16 -7.79
C GLN A 125 17.09 5.90 -8.54
N LYS A 126 17.69 4.75 -8.25
CA LYS A 126 17.30 3.46 -8.87
C LYS A 126 15.83 3.11 -8.62
N ARG A 127 15.31 3.40 -7.42
CA ARG A 127 13.90 3.19 -7.09
C ARG A 127 12.99 4.17 -7.82
N LEU A 128 13.40 5.42 -7.95
CA LEU A 128 12.67 6.42 -8.73
C LEU A 128 12.63 6.08 -10.22
N ASP A 129 13.74 5.59 -10.77
CA ASP A 129 13.78 5.14 -12.17
C ASP A 129 12.86 3.93 -12.39
N PHE A 130 12.79 3.03 -11.42
CA PHE A 130 11.86 1.91 -11.47
C PHE A 130 10.41 2.35 -11.26
N ALA A 131 10.15 3.34 -10.40
CA ALA A 131 8.83 3.93 -10.24
C ALA A 131 8.27 4.49 -11.57
N LYS A 132 9.13 5.08 -12.41
CA LYS A 132 8.75 5.50 -13.77
C LYS A 132 8.32 4.32 -14.63
N LYS A 133 9.05 3.21 -14.59
CA LYS A 133 8.67 1.98 -15.33
C LYS A 133 7.32 1.43 -14.84
N MET A 134 7.05 1.54 -13.53
CA MET A 134 5.80 1.12 -12.92
C MET A 134 4.62 2.06 -13.19
N GLY A 135 4.85 3.21 -13.81
CA GLY A 135 3.81 4.13 -14.25
C GLY A 135 3.78 5.50 -13.60
N ALA A 136 4.74 5.84 -12.73
CA ALA A 136 4.88 7.20 -12.22
C ALA A 136 5.29 8.15 -13.35
N LYS A 137 4.52 9.23 -13.53
CA LYS A 137 4.81 10.25 -14.52
C LYS A 137 5.92 11.19 -14.07
N MET A 138 5.97 11.49 -12.79
CA MET A 138 6.94 12.38 -12.17
C MET A 138 7.65 11.68 -11.00
N THR A 139 8.88 12.11 -10.75
CA THR A 139 9.67 11.64 -9.61
C THR A 139 10.38 12.81 -8.96
N VAL A 140 10.48 12.78 -7.63
CA VAL A 140 11.21 13.76 -6.83
C VAL A 140 12.15 13.01 -5.89
N ASN A 141 13.46 13.29 -6.00
CA ASN A 141 14.45 12.76 -5.07
C ASN A 141 14.56 13.72 -3.88
N PHE A 142 14.16 13.29 -2.70
CA PHE A 142 14.18 14.16 -1.53
C PHE A 142 15.60 14.57 -1.10
N LYS A 143 16.63 13.80 -1.49
CA LYS A 143 18.04 14.15 -1.20
C LYS A 143 18.53 15.37 -1.96
N ASP A 144 17.87 15.74 -3.05
CA ASP A 144 18.23 16.91 -3.85
C ASP A 144 17.67 18.22 -3.29
N HIS A 145 16.84 18.14 -2.23
CA HIS A 145 16.15 19.29 -1.66
C HIS A 145 16.50 19.48 -0.19
N LYS A 146 16.94 20.67 0.18
CA LYS A 146 17.27 21.01 1.57
C LYS A 146 16.04 21.49 2.33
N GLY A 147 15.55 20.65 3.22
CA GLY A 147 14.39 20.95 4.07
C GLY A 147 13.05 20.71 3.40
N ILE A 148 12.01 20.72 4.22
CA ILE A 148 10.66 20.32 3.79
C ILE A 148 10.03 21.33 2.81
N GLU A 149 10.31 22.62 2.95
CA GLU A 149 9.73 23.63 2.06
C GLU A 149 10.26 23.50 0.63
N ALA A 150 11.54 23.23 0.45
CA ALA A 150 12.14 22.99 -0.86
C ALA A 150 11.60 21.68 -1.47
N LEU A 151 11.46 20.62 -0.67
CA LEU A 151 10.89 19.35 -1.11
C LEU A 151 9.42 19.51 -1.51
N ALA A 152 8.63 20.21 -0.70
CA ALA A 152 7.21 20.49 -1.02
C ALA A 152 7.07 21.35 -2.28
N GLY A 153 7.97 22.31 -2.47
CA GLY A 153 8.07 23.10 -3.70
C GLY A 153 8.30 22.20 -4.92
N ALA A 154 9.26 21.30 -4.85
CA ALA A 154 9.57 20.37 -5.94
C ALA A 154 8.40 19.44 -6.29
N VAL A 155 7.68 18.92 -5.29
CA VAL A 155 6.46 18.13 -5.51
C VAL A 155 5.37 18.97 -6.16
N LYS A 156 5.19 20.22 -5.72
CA LYS A 156 4.24 21.17 -6.30
C LYS A 156 4.59 21.48 -7.76
N ASP A 157 5.85 21.71 -8.07
CA ASP A 157 6.33 21.98 -9.43
C ASP A 157 6.13 20.79 -10.35
N ALA A 158 6.36 19.56 -9.84
CA ALA A 158 6.07 18.33 -10.58
C ALA A 158 4.61 18.23 -11.04
N PHE A 159 3.68 18.83 -10.30
CA PHE A 159 2.26 18.95 -10.66
C PHE A 159 1.89 20.28 -11.31
N GLY A 160 2.84 21.00 -11.90
CA GLY A 160 2.59 22.27 -12.60
C GLY A 160 2.11 23.39 -11.68
N GLY A 161 2.63 23.48 -10.46
CA GLY A 161 2.29 24.51 -9.49
C GLY A 161 1.13 24.15 -8.55
N HIS A 162 0.66 22.90 -8.56
CA HIS A 162 -0.44 22.42 -7.71
C HIS A 162 0.04 21.39 -6.68
N LEU A 163 -0.63 21.32 -5.55
CA LEU A 163 -0.45 20.24 -4.58
C LEU A 163 -1.24 18.98 -4.97
N ALA A 164 -0.90 17.86 -4.35
CA ALA A 164 -1.57 16.58 -4.58
C ALA A 164 -3.01 16.58 -4.07
N ASP A 165 -3.89 15.90 -4.78
CA ASP A 165 -5.25 15.62 -4.32
C ASP A 165 -5.26 14.49 -3.29
N PHE A 166 -4.38 13.52 -3.46
CA PHE A 166 -4.25 12.36 -2.57
C PHE A 166 -2.79 11.94 -2.42
N ALA A 167 -2.44 11.39 -1.26
CA ALA A 167 -1.11 10.86 -1.00
C ALA A 167 -1.18 9.47 -0.36
N PHE A 168 -0.24 8.60 -0.73
CA PHE A 168 0.02 7.32 -0.08
C PHE A 168 1.36 7.38 0.63
N GLN A 169 1.36 7.11 1.93
CA GLN A 169 2.57 7.01 2.73
C GLN A 169 2.97 5.53 2.83
N CYS A 170 4.06 5.17 2.14
CA CYS A 170 4.54 3.80 1.99
C CYS A 170 5.91 3.58 2.67
N THR A 171 6.29 4.44 3.64
CA THR A 171 7.55 4.31 4.39
C THR A 171 7.26 4.11 5.88
N GLY A 172 8.16 3.43 6.59
CA GLY A 172 8.13 3.37 8.05
C GLY A 172 8.90 4.52 8.73
N SER A 173 8.96 5.70 8.11
CA SER A 173 9.72 6.84 8.62
C SER A 173 8.81 7.91 9.23
N PRO A 174 8.93 8.20 10.55
CA PRO A 174 8.18 9.28 11.19
C PRO A 174 8.38 10.65 10.54
N VAL A 175 9.60 10.94 10.08
CA VAL A 175 9.90 12.19 9.37
C VAL A 175 9.17 12.27 8.03
N ALA A 176 9.12 11.17 7.29
CA ALA A 176 8.40 11.12 6.03
C ALA A 176 6.89 11.31 6.26
N HIS A 177 6.32 10.68 7.30
CA HIS A 177 4.93 10.89 7.69
C HIS A 177 4.65 12.36 8.04
N ALA A 178 5.50 13.00 8.84
CA ALA A 178 5.33 14.42 9.17
C ALA A 178 5.40 15.33 7.93
N ASN A 179 6.21 14.96 6.96
CA ASN A 179 6.41 15.76 5.75
C ASN A 179 5.27 15.65 4.73
N ILE A 180 4.59 14.50 4.67
CA ILE A 180 3.62 14.22 3.60
C ILE A 180 2.46 15.21 3.56
N TYR A 181 2.07 15.77 4.69
CA TYR A 181 1.01 16.78 4.78
C TYR A 181 1.30 18.04 3.97
N LYS A 182 2.59 18.37 3.75
CA LYS A 182 3.01 19.53 2.95
C LYS A 182 2.79 19.32 1.44
N PHE A 183 2.63 18.08 1.01
CA PHE A 183 2.39 17.75 -0.40
C PHE A 183 0.92 17.78 -0.78
N ILE A 184 0.02 17.75 0.20
CA ILE A 184 -1.44 17.59 0.02
C ILE A 184 -2.14 18.95 0.04
N ARG A 185 -3.04 19.18 -0.91
CA ARG A 185 -3.88 20.40 -0.96
C ARG A 185 -4.95 20.42 0.15
N ASN A 186 -5.56 21.56 0.35
CA ASN A 186 -6.76 21.67 1.21
C ASN A 186 -7.89 20.78 0.67
N GLY A 187 -8.61 20.11 1.54
CA GLY A 187 -9.62 19.11 1.21
C GLY A 187 -9.05 17.86 0.52
N GLY A 188 -7.75 17.61 0.65
CA GLY A 188 -7.09 16.42 0.10
C GLY A 188 -7.14 15.22 1.03
N GLY A 189 -6.56 14.10 0.60
CA GLY A 189 -6.57 12.85 1.34
C GLY A 189 -5.19 12.22 1.53
N LEU A 190 -5.05 11.47 2.59
CA LEU A 190 -3.88 10.67 2.94
C LEU A 190 -4.30 9.24 3.25
N CYS A 191 -3.65 8.27 2.64
CA CYS A 191 -3.66 6.89 3.09
C CYS A 191 -2.34 6.55 3.77
N GLU A 192 -2.42 6.23 5.05
CA GLU A 192 -1.27 5.80 5.85
C GLU A 192 -1.23 4.28 5.91
N LEU A 193 -0.16 3.68 5.38
CA LEU A 193 0.08 2.23 5.39
C LEU A 193 1.55 1.85 5.64
N GLY A 194 2.42 2.83 5.80
CA GLY A 194 3.86 2.61 5.89
C GLY A 194 4.34 2.01 7.20
N PHE A 195 3.58 2.16 8.29
CA PHE A 195 3.97 1.72 9.63
C PHE A 195 3.42 0.33 9.96
N PHE A 196 3.89 -0.69 9.25
CA PHE A 196 3.60 -2.08 9.61
C PHE A 196 4.19 -2.47 10.97
N ILE A 197 5.29 -1.83 11.35
CA ILE A 197 5.89 -1.94 12.68
C ILE A 197 5.92 -0.56 13.33
N ASN A 198 5.98 -0.52 14.66
CA ASN A 198 6.17 0.74 15.38
C ASN A 198 7.57 1.31 15.06
N GLY A 199 7.62 2.30 14.18
CA GLY A 199 8.83 3.02 13.77
C GLY A 199 9.14 4.26 14.64
N GLY A 200 8.37 4.48 15.71
CA GLY A 200 8.48 5.66 16.58
C GLY A 200 7.43 6.73 16.28
N ASP A 201 7.55 7.85 16.98
CA ASP A 201 6.58 8.95 16.93
C ASP A 201 6.87 9.94 15.82
N ALA A 202 5.82 10.44 15.17
CA ALA A 202 5.88 11.52 14.20
C ALA A 202 5.31 12.82 14.81
N THR A 203 6.03 13.93 14.64
CA THR A 203 5.57 15.24 15.10
C THR A 203 4.88 15.97 13.96
N ILE A 204 3.60 16.28 14.13
CA ILE A 204 2.79 17.06 13.21
C ILE A 204 2.19 18.26 13.95
N ASN A 205 1.80 19.29 13.20
CA ASN A 205 0.98 20.40 13.73
C ASN A 205 -0.49 20.17 13.34
N PRO A 206 -1.34 19.73 14.28
CA PRO A 206 -2.73 19.39 13.95
C PRO A 206 -3.53 20.55 13.32
N HIS A 207 -3.21 21.80 13.69
CA HIS A 207 -3.86 22.97 13.12
C HIS A 207 -3.50 23.15 11.64
N PHE A 208 -2.21 23.22 11.31
CA PHE A 208 -1.76 23.53 9.96
C PHE A 208 -1.72 22.30 9.03
N ASP A 209 -1.52 21.11 9.58
CA ASP A 209 -1.36 19.90 8.79
C ASP A 209 -2.68 19.19 8.53
N ILE A 210 -3.66 19.32 9.42
CA ILE A 210 -4.93 18.60 9.34
C ILE A 210 -6.13 19.54 9.32
N CYS A 211 -6.39 20.27 10.44
CA CYS A 211 -7.66 20.99 10.63
C CYS A 211 -7.88 22.11 9.62
N SER A 212 -6.91 23.04 9.47
CA SER A 212 -7.04 24.16 8.54
C SER A 212 -7.05 23.77 7.07
N LYS A 213 -6.59 22.56 6.76
CA LYS A 213 -6.61 21.97 5.42
C LYS A 213 -7.79 21.04 5.16
N GLU A 214 -8.55 20.68 6.18
CA GLU A 214 -9.64 19.69 6.08
C GLU A 214 -9.18 18.37 5.47
N ILE A 215 -8.02 17.83 5.93
CA ILE A 215 -7.43 16.61 5.39
C ILE A 215 -8.24 15.39 5.84
N THR A 216 -8.60 14.53 4.90
CA THR A 216 -9.13 13.19 5.18
C THR A 216 -7.99 12.19 5.31
N ILE A 217 -7.90 11.51 6.45
CA ILE A 217 -6.87 10.50 6.70
C ILE A 217 -7.54 9.13 6.83
N VAL A 218 -7.05 8.15 6.08
CA VAL A 218 -7.43 6.74 6.23
C VAL A 218 -6.21 5.91 6.55
N GLY A 219 -6.29 5.08 7.59
CA GLY A 219 -5.29 4.06 7.86
C GLY A 219 -5.61 2.80 7.07
N SER A 220 -4.58 2.07 6.64
CA SER A 220 -4.74 0.76 6.02
C SER A 220 -3.81 -0.23 6.71
N TRP A 221 -4.35 -1.38 7.07
CA TRP A 221 -3.62 -2.42 7.77
C TRP A 221 -3.91 -3.77 7.14
N VAL A 222 -2.87 -4.37 6.54
CA VAL A 222 -2.95 -5.69 5.91
C VAL A 222 -4.00 -5.73 4.78
N TYR A 223 -4.89 -6.71 4.76
CA TYR A 223 -5.92 -6.93 3.73
C TYR A 223 -7.02 -7.87 4.25
N THR A 224 -8.10 -8.00 3.48
CA THR A 224 -9.18 -8.94 3.73
C THR A 224 -9.25 -10.00 2.63
N LEU A 225 -10.03 -11.05 2.82
CA LEU A 225 -10.23 -12.09 1.79
C LEU A 225 -10.80 -11.52 0.48
N ARG A 226 -11.62 -10.48 0.56
CA ARG A 226 -12.21 -9.83 -0.63
C ARG A 226 -11.16 -9.17 -1.52
N ASP A 227 -10.07 -8.69 -0.93
CA ASP A 227 -9.01 -8.01 -1.66
C ASP A 227 -8.24 -8.96 -2.59
N TYR A 228 -8.25 -10.28 -2.32
CA TYR A 228 -7.58 -11.26 -3.18
C TYR A 228 -8.19 -11.34 -4.59
N VAL A 229 -9.52 -11.31 -4.71
CA VAL A 229 -10.18 -11.36 -6.03
C VAL A 229 -9.75 -10.17 -6.88
N THR A 230 -9.80 -8.96 -6.30
CA THR A 230 -9.33 -7.74 -6.96
C THR A 230 -7.83 -7.81 -7.26
N THR A 231 -7.04 -8.44 -6.39
CA THR A 231 -5.59 -8.63 -6.59
C THR A 231 -5.30 -9.51 -7.81
N PHE A 232 -6.06 -10.59 -7.99
CA PHE A 232 -5.88 -11.47 -9.16
C PHE A 232 -6.18 -10.72 -10.46
N ASP A 233 -7.25 -9.94 -10.48
CA ASP A 233 -7.62 -9.12 -11.63
C ASP A 233 -6.58 -8.03 -11.90
N PHE A 234 -6.06 -7.39 -10.83
CA PHE A 234 -4.96 -6.43 -10.95
C PHE A 234 -3.72 -7.05 -11.59
N LEU A 235 -3.26 -8.21 -11.10
CA LEU A 235 -2.06 -8.87 -11.61
C LEU A 235 -2.20 -9.23 -13.11
N LYS A 236 -3.38 -9.68 -13.53
CA LYS A 236 -3.67 -9.93 -14.95
C LYS A 236 -3.62 -8.64 -15.77
N SER A 237 -4.31 -7.61 -15.31
CA SER A 237 -4.36 -6.32 -15.99
C SER A 237 -2.99 -5.64 -16.06
N ALA A 238 -2.20 -5.71 -14.98
CA ALA A 238 -0.83 -5.19 -14.96
C ALA A 238 0.06 -5.84 -16.04
N LYS A 239 -0.08 -7.16 -16.21
CA LYS A 239 0.60 -7.91 -17.27
C LYS A 239 0.14 -7.50 -18.67
N GLU A 240 -1.17 -7.36 -18.87
CA GLU A 240 -1.76 -6.95 -20.15
C GLU A 240 -1.28 -5.58 -20.62
N ILE A 241 -1.13 -4.61 -19.70
CA ILE A 241 -0.62 -3.28 -20.01
C ILE A 241 0.92 -3.18 -19.96
N GLY A 242 1.61 -4.31 -19.75
CA GLY A 242 3.07 -4.39 -19.83
C GLY A 242 3.82 -3.80 -18.64
N LEU A 243 3.23 -3.74 -17.45
CA LEU A 243 3.96 -3.31 -16.26
C LEU A 243 4.99 -4.37 -15.83
N PRO A 244 6.22 -3.98 -15.49
CA PRO A 244 7.31 -4.91 -15.20
C PRO A 244 7.23 -5.48 -13.77
N MET A 245 6.09 -6.08 -13.41
CA MET A 245 5.83 -6.58 -12.05
C MET A 245 6.86 -7.65 -11.63
N SER A 246 7.31 -8.50 -12.54
CA SER A 246 8.31 -9.54 -12.25
C SER A 246 9.70 -8.98 -11.90
N GLU A 247 10.02 -7.73 -12.31
CA GLU A 247 11.28 -7.07 -11.94
C GLU A 247 11.30 -6.65 -10.45
N LEU A 248 10.17 -6.75 -9.72
CA LEU A 248 10.13 -6.59 -8.26
C LEU A 248 10.82 -7.74 -7.51
N ILE A 249 10.97 -8.89 -8.17
CA ILE A 249 11.62 -10.09 -7.62
C ILE A 249 13.09 -10.00 -8.00
N THR A 250 13.93 -9.66 -7.03
CA THR A 250 15.37 -9.45 -7.26
C THR A 250 16.19 -10.73 -7.20
N ASP A 251 15.72 -11.72 -6.44
CA ASP A 251 16.39 -13.01 -6.23
C ASP A 251 15.41 -14.16 -6.53
N LYS A 252 15.86 -15.12 -7.33
CA LYS A 252 15.07 -16.28 -7.76
C LYS A 252 15.74 -17.59 -7.39
#